data_facbefdc2b8197f57a7caef944821f94
#
_entry.id   facbefdc2b8197f57a7caef944821f94
#
_cell.length_a   1.000
_cell.length_b   1.000
_cell.length_c   1.000
_cell.angle_alpha   90.00
_cell.angle_beta   90.00
_cell.angle_gamma   90.00
#
_symmetry.space_group_name_H-M   'P 1'
#
loop_
_entity.id
_entity.type
_entity.pdbx_description
1 polymer ?
#
loop_
_entity_poly.entity_id
_entity_poly.type
_entity_poly.pdbx_seq_one_letter_code
_entity_poly.pdbx_strand_id
1 'polypeptide(L)'
;MFSKNGKLFGKISVIDIAVVLLLVVLVVGVALRFNGSTGESVSGSSYECVVKVKNVRDYTVKALEKGGQVYDKTTKEYIGTIVGVTSEPAAEPLALADGTHALAPAEGRYTAYVTISFTGKESSDGYYTAANQQISPGGTLTINAKFSQCDCTVVDVYPVQ
;
A
#
# COMPACT_ATOMS: atom_id res chain seq x y z
N MET A 1 38.04 33.33 21.75
CA MET A 1 38.27 34.06 22.99
C MET A 1 37.09 33.82 23.93
N PHE A 2 37.18 32.86 24.82
CA PHE A 2 36.09 32.53 25.77
C PHE A 2 36.22 33.39 27.01
N SER A 3 35.14 34.14 27.34
CA SER A 3 35.10 34.89 28.60
C SER A 3 34.81 33.93 29.76
N LYS A 4 35.38 34.22 30.95
CA LYS A 4 35.31 33.43 32.21
C LYS A 4 33.85 33.13 32.70
N ASN A 5 32.84 33.72 32.05
CA ASN A 5 31.41 33.55 32.39
C ASN A 5 30.59 32.85 31.32
N GLY A 6 31.20 32.04 30.44
CA GLY A 6 30.48 31.23 29.46
C GLY A 6 29.67 32.00 28.42
N LYS A 7 29.99 33.30 28.16
CA LYS A 7 29.30 34.15 27.20
C LYS A 7 30.20 34.34 25.96
N LEU A 8 29.69 33.99 24.78
CA LEU A 8 30.27 34.36 23.51
C LEU A 8 29.76 35.77 23.15
N PHE A 9 30.66 36.70 22.84
CA PHE A 9 30.38 38.12 22.50
C PHE A 9 29.64 38.93 23.58
N GLY A 10 29.72 38.57 24.87
CA GLY A 10 29.23 39.39 25.98
C GLY A 10 27.72 39.47 26.20
N LYS A 11 26.91 38.95 25.29
CA LYS A 11 25.43 39.03 25.35
C LYS A 11 24.70 37.69 25.25
N ILE A 12 25.31 36.68 24.63
CA ILE A 12 24.65 35.38 24.35
C ILE A 12 25.36 34.29 25.17
N SER A 13 24.59 33.53 25.94
CA SER A 13 25.08 32.40 26.71
C SER A 13 25.38 31.20 25.76
N VAL A 14 26.45 30.46 26.03
CA VAL A 14 26.72 29.21 25.32
C VAL A 14 25.55 28.22 25.47
N ILE A 15 24.84 28.29 26.59
CA ILE A 15 23.63 27.47 26.84
C ILE A 15 22.49 27.86 25.89
N ASP A 16 22.30 29.15 25.63
CA ASP A 16 21.24 29.63 24.72
C ASP A 16 21.49 29.16 23.29
N ILE A 17 22.75 29.17 22.85
CA ILE A 17 23.15 28.63 21.52
C ILE A 17 22.87 27.11 21.46
N ALA A 18 23.20 26.36 22.50
CA ALA A 18 22.96 24.93 22.55
C ALA A 18 21.44 24.59 22.50
N VAL A 19 20.63 25.36 23.23
CA VAL A 19 19.17 25.20 23.23
C VAL A 19 18.56 25.52 21.85
N VAL A 20 19.00 26.62 21.22
CA VAL A 20 18.52 26.98 19.86
C VAL A 20 18.92 25.92 18.85
N LEU A 21 20.15 25.39 18.93
CA LEU A 21 20.65 24.36 18.02
C LEU A 21 19.85 23.06 18.18
N LEU A 22 19.54 22.70 19.43
CA LEU A 22 18.70 21.52 19.74
C LEU A 22 17.28 21.70 19.21
N LEU A 23 16.67 22.90 19.34
CA LEU A 23 15.38 23.22 18.77
C LEU A 23 15.37 23.12 17.24
N VAL A 24 16.42 23.65 16.59
CA VAL A 24 16.54 23.57 15.12
C VAL A 24 16.65 22.12 14.67
N VAL A 25 17.45 21.30 15.33
CA VAL A 25 17.57 19.86 15.00
C VAL A 25 16.22 19.15 15.19
N LEU A 26 15.48 19.49 16.25
CA LEU A 26 14.16 18.92 16.52
C LEU A 26 13.13 19.32 15.46
N VAL A 27 13.10 20.59 15.08
CA VAL A 27 12.19 21.09 14.02
C VAL A 27 12.53 20.48 12.66
N VAL A 28 13.83 20.41 12.31
CA VAL A 28 14.28 19.78 11.06
C VAL A 28 13.96 18.29 11.06
N GLY A 29 14.21 17.59 12.17
CA GLY A 29 13.89 16.16 12.31
C GLY A 29 12.38 15.88 12.16
N VAL A 30 11.55 16.74 12.74
CA VAL A 30 10.08 16.65 12.61
C VAL A 30 9.67 16.99 11.17
N ALA A 31 10.20 18.04 10.57
CA ALA A 31 9.89 18.44 9.20
C ALA A 31 10.30 17.35 8.19
N LEU A 32 11.45 16.72 8.35
CA LEU A 32 11.87 15.60 7.50
C LEU A 32 10.95 14.37 7.66
N ARG A 33 10.40 14.14 8.85
CA ARG A 33 9.48 13.04 9.09
C ARG A 33 8.06 13.31 8.54
N PHE A 34 7.61 14.56 8.53
CA PHE A 34 6.33 14.95 7.94
C PHE A 34 6.40 15.17 6.43
N ASN A 35 7.55 15.53 5.86
CA ASN A 35 7.73 15.65 4.41
C ASN A 35 7.99 14.29 3.72
N GLY A 36 8.20 13.22 4.45
CA GLY A 36 8.38 11.86 3.91
C GLY A 36 7.09 11.19 3.40
N SER A 37 5.95 11.89 3.37
CA SER A 37 4.69 11.34 2.84
C SER A 37 4.28 11.88 1.47
N THR A 38 5.10 12.69 0.82
CA THR A 38 4.90 13.10 -0.57
C THR A 38 5.94 12.43 -1.45
N GLY A 39 5.56 11.27 -2.03
CA GLY A 39 6.12 10.75 -3.28
C GLY A 39 7.62 10.90 -3.47
N GLU A 40 8.46 10.33 -2.59
CA GLU A 40 9.80 9.99 -3.02
C GLU A 40 9.66 9.05 -4.22
N SER A 41 10.20 9.49 -5.36
CA SER A 41 10.47 8.59 -6.47
C SER A 41 11.51 7.58 -5.99
N VAL A 42 11.01 6.52 -5.36
CA VAL A 42 11.84 5.35 -5.06
C VAL A 42 12.37 4.90 -6.41
N SER A 43 13.67 4.89 -6.56
CA SER A 43 14.39 4.30 -7.68
C SER A 43 14.13 2.80 -7.67
N GLY A 44 12.93 2.41 -8.05
CA GLY A 44 12.44 1.05 -8.14
C GLY A 44 11.90 0.77 -9.51
N SER A 45 11.88 -0.49 -9.91
CA SER A 45 11.22 -0.94 -11.12
C SER A 45 9.70 -0.90 -10.93
N SER A 46 8.98 -0.76 -12.04
CA SER A 46 7.51 -0.83 -12.06
C SER A 46 7.07 -2.29 -12.16
N TYR A 47 6.13 -2.67 -11.33
CA TYR A 47 5.54 -3.99 -11.30
C TYR A 47 4.02 -3.89 -11.34
N GLU A 48 3.39 -4.96 -11.83
CA GLU A 48 1.95 -5.14 -11.70
C GLU A 48 1.67 -6.41 -10.92
N CYS A 49 0.68 -6.35 -10.04
CA CYS A 49 0.13 -7.53 -9.40
C CYS A 49 -1.35 -7.66 -9.72
N VAL A 50 -1.77 -8.89 -9.96
CA VAL A 50 -3.18 -9.25 -10.12
C VAL A 50 -3.68 -9.83 -8.82
N VAL A 51 -4.70 -9.21 -8.25
CA VAL A 51 -5.34 -9.70 -7.03
C VAL A 51 -6.77 -10.14 -7.32
N LYS A 52 -7.15 -11.26 -6.73
CA LYS A 52 -8.49 -11.86 -6.84
C LYS A 52 -9.32 -11.50 -5.62
N VAL A 53 -10.47 -10.88 -5.86
CA VAL A 53 -11.48 -10.55 -4.86
C VAL A 53 -12.68 -11.46 -5.11
N LYS A 54 -12.96 -12.35 -4.16
CA LYS A 54 -14.01 -13.36 -4.30
C LYS A 54 -15.35 -12.90 -3.75
N ASN A 55 -16.42 -13.35 -4.37
CA ASN A 55 -17.79 -13.30 -3.83
C ASN A 55 -18.28 -11.88 -3.50
N VAL A 56 -17.96 -10.92 -4.36
CA VAL A 56 -18.37 -9.51 -4.21
C VAL A 56 -19.67 -9.20 -4.97
N ARG A 57 -20.33 -8.12 -4.56
CA ARG A 57 -21.51 -7.60 -5.22
C ARG A 57 -21.14 -6.68 -6.40
N ASP A 58 -22.06 -6.52 -7.34
CA ASP A 58 -21.95 -5.63 -8.49
C ASP A 58 -21.49 -4.21 -8.11
N TYR A 59 -22.04 -3.62 -7.05
CA TYR A 59 -21.62 -2.29 -6.60
C TYR A 59 -20.16 -2.23 -6.15
N THR A 60 -19.59 -3.34 -5.65
CA THR A 60 -18.17 -3.42 -5.28
C THR A 60 -17.30 -3.47 -6.53
N VAL A 61 -17.72 -4.23 -7.56
CA VAL A 61 -17.02 -4.27 -8.85
C VAL A 61 -17.00 -2.86 -9.45
N LYS A 62 -18.16 -2.19 -9.54
CA LYS A 62 -18.26 -0.80 -10.03
C LYS A 62 -17.43 0.20 -9.21
N ALA A 63 -17.27 -0.05 -7.91
CA ALA A 63 -16.43 0.79 -7.07
C ALA A 63 -14.93 0.58 -7.37
N LEU A 64 -14.51 -0.65 -7.63
CA LEU A 64 -13.14 -0.99 -8.03
C LEU A 64 -12.80 -0.44 -9.43
N GLU A 65 -13.75 -0.50 -10.38
CA GLU A 65 -13.60 0.05 -11.74
C GLU A 65 -13.34 1.56 -11.77
N LYS A 66 -13.75 2.30 -10.74
CA LYS A 66 -13.40 3.72 -10.60
C LYS A 66 -11.90 3.94 -10.39
N GLY A 67 -11.16 2.88 -10.10
CA GLY A 67 -9.72 2.92 -9.91
C GLY A 67 -9.29 3.73 -8.70
N GLY A 68 -8.03 4.16 -8.72
CA GLY A 68 -7.45 5.02 -7.71
C GLY A 68 -6.34 4.36 -6.90
N GLN A 69 -5.84 5.10 -5.94
CA GLN A 69 -4.76 4.65 -5.06
C GLN A 69 -5.26 3.59 -4.08
N VAL A 70 -4.41 2.60 -3.84
CA VAL A 70 -4.67 1.47 -2.96
C VAL A 70 -3.69 1.52 -1.80
N TYR A 71 -4.22 1.34 -0.61
CA TYR A 71 -3.48 1.27 0.64
C TYR A 71 -3.74 -0.05 1.34
N ASP A 72 -2.78 -0.55 2.07
CA ASP A 72 -3.02 -1.66 3.01
C ASP A 72 -3.90 -1.17 4.16
N LYS A 73 -4.92 -1.94 4.52
CA LYS A 73 -5.85 -1.58 5.59
C LYS A 73 -5.17 -1.51 6.96
N THR A 74 -4.22 -2.39 7.21
CA THR A 74 -3.59 -2.58 8.51
C THR A 74 -2.47 -1.57 8.73
N THR A 75 -1.53 -1.50 7.78
CA THR A 75 -0.35 -0.63 7.89
C THR A 75 -0.63 0.80 7.44
N LYS A 76 -1.69 1.02 6.64
CA LYS A 76 -2.02 2.29 5.97
C LYS A 76 -0.98 2.72 4.94
N GLU A 77 -0.06 1.84 4.60
CA GLU A 77 0.97 2.11 3.61
C GLU A 77 0.41 2.04 2.19
N TYR A 78 0.97 2.85 1.33
CA TYR A 78 0.61 2.86 -0.08
C TYR A 78 1.14 1.61 -0.77
N ILE A 79 0.24 0.87 -1.42
CA ILE A 79 0.58 -0.32 -2.20
C ILE A 79 0.82 0.07 -3.66
N GLY A 80 -0.14 0.76 -4.28
CA GLY A 80 -0.08 1.07 -5.71
C GLY A 80 -1.36 1.75 -6.21
N THR A 81 -1.58 1.69 -7.52
CA THR A 81 -2.76 2.26 -8.18
C THR A 81 -3.46 1.18 -9.01
N ILE A 82 -4.79 1.12 -8.94
CA ILE A 82 -5.60 0.24 -9.78
C ILE A 82 -5.50 0.71 -11.23
N VAL A 83 -5.04 -0.16 -12.12
CA VAL A 83 -4.91 0.10 -13.56
C VAL A 83 -5.87 -0.73 -14.40
N GLY A 84 -6.44 -1.80 -13.85
CA GLY A 84 -7.39 -2.65 -14.55
C GLY A 84 -8.29 -3.43 -13.60
N VAL A 85 -9.52 -3.69 -14.03
CA VAL A 85 -10.48 -4.53 -13.30
C VAL A 85 -11.21 -5.38 -14.32
N THR A 86 -11.25 -6.68 -14.08
CA THR A 86 -12.12 -7.62 -14.81
C THR A 86 -12.94 -8.41 -13.82
N SER A 87 -14.13 -8.85 -14.21
CA SER A 87 -15.01 -9.60 -13.33
C SER A 87 -15.70 -10.73 -14.08
N GLU A 88 -15.95 -11.80 -13.35
CA GLU A 88 -16.72 -12.96 -13.82
C GLU A 88 -17.80 -13.32 -12.77
N PRO A 89 -18.91 -13.96 -13.15
CA PRO A 89 -19.87 -14.48 -12.19
C PRO A 89 -19.18 -15.41 -11.19
N ALA A 90 -19.43 -15.23 -9.89
CA ALA A 90 -18.89 -16.13 -8.88
C ALA A 90 -19.56 -17.50 -9.00
N ALA A 91 -18.78 -18.55 -8.83
CA ALA A 91 -19.29 -19.91 -8.78
C ALA A 91 -19.14 -20.46 -7.36
N GLU A 92 -20.21 -21.05 -6.86
CA GLU A 92 -20.24 -21.71 -5.55
C GLU A 92 -20.52 -23.20 -5.69
N PRO A 93 -19.90 -24.05 -4.85
CA PRO A 93 -20.19 -25.47 -4.86
C PRO A 93 -21.62 -25.72 -4.35
N LEU A 94 -22.43 -26.32 -5.19
CA LEU A 94 -23.78 -26.78 -4.86
C LEU A 94 -23.78 -28.30 -4.68
N ALA A 95 -24.25 -28.77 -3.53
CA ALA A 95 -24.46 -30.20 -3.33
C ALA A 95 -25.71 -30.65 -4.08
N LEU A 96 -25.54 -31.65 -4.94
CA LEU A 96 -26.62 -32.27 -5.67
C LEU A 96 -27.26 -33.40 -4.85
N ALA A 97 -28.48 -33.80 -5.22
CA ALA A 97 -29.25 -34.83 -4.52
C ALA A 97 -28.58 -36.21 -4.56
N ASP A 98 -27.68 -36.45 -5.49
CA ASP A 98 -26.89 -37.67 -5.61
C ASP A 98 -25.61 -37.69 -4.76
N GLY A 99 -25.38 -36.64 -3.96
CA GLY A 99 -24.19 -36.48 -3.11
C GLY A 99 -22.96 -35.95 -3.83
N THR A 100 -23.05 -35.64 -5.12
CA THR A 100 -21.98 -34.97 -5.87
C THR A 100 -22.04 -33.44 -5.69
N HIS A 101 -20.94 -32.75 -6.01
CA HIS A 101 -20.88 -31.28 -5.99
C HIS A 101 -20.73 -30.74 -7.42
N ALA A 102 -21.56 -29.80 -7.78
CA ALA A 102 -21.43 -29.04 -9.01
C ALA A 102 -21.13 -27.57 -8.69
N LEU A 103 -20.41 -26.89 -9.57
CA LEU A 103 -20.24 -25.45 -9.48
C LEU A 103 -21.45 -24.78 -10.14
N ALA A 104 -22.18 -23.99 -9.36
CA ALA A 104 -23.31 -23.20 -9.84
C ALA A 104 -23.01 -21.70 -9.74
N PRO A 105 -23.47 -20.88 -10.70
CA PRO A 105 -23.33 -19.43 -10.60
C PRO A 105 -24.05 -18.91 -9.36
N ALA A 106 -23.36 -18.13 -8.54
CA ALA A 106 -23.94 -17.44 -7.39
C ALA A 106 -24.65 -16.17 -7.89
N GLU A 107 -25.97 -16.10 -7.78
CA GLU A 107 -26.76 -14.99 -8.29
C GLU A 107 -26.37 -13.66 -7.65
N GLY A 108 -26.07 -12.64 -8.49
CA GLY A 108 -25.67 -11.31 -8.05
C GLY A 108 -24.33 -11.25 -7.31
N ARG A 109 -23.49 -12.28 -7.48
CA ARG A 109 -22.12 -12.35 -6.94
C ARG A 109 -21.11 -12.48 -8.05
N TYR A 110 -19.95 -11.86 -7.83
CA TYR A 110 -18.88 -11.79 -8.81
C TYR A 110 -17.54 -12.11 -8.15
N THR A 111 -16.64 -12.64 -8.94
CA THR A 111 -15.20 -12.69 -8.65
C THR A 111 -14.55 -11.59 -9.49
N ALA A 112 -13.85 -10.67 -8.84
CA ALA A 112 -13.14 -9.61 -9.54
C ALA A 112 -11.64 -9.87 -9.52
N TYR A 113 -10.97 -9.59 -10.62
CA TYR A 113 -9.52 -9.56 -10.75
C TYR A 113 -9.11 -8.10 -10.93
N VAL A 114 -8.31 -7.61 -10.01
CA VAL A 114 -7.86 -6.22 -9.97
C VAL A 114 -6.38 -6.18 -10.25
N THR A 115 -5.97 -5.46 -11.29
CA THR A 115 -4.57 -5.21 -11.60
C THR A 115 -4.13 -3.93 -10.91
N ILE A 116 -3.11 -4.03 -10.08
CA ILE A 116 -2.53 -2.92 -9.33
C ILE A 116 -1.11 -2.71 -9.80
N SER A 117 -0.81 -1.52 -10.33
CA SER A 117 0.55 -1.10 -10.65
C SER A 117 1.21 -0.49 -9.42
N PHE A 118 2.44 -0.91 -9.12
CA PHE A 118 3.21 -0.43 -8.00
C PHE A 118 4.69 -0.29 -8.32
N THR A 119 5.37 0.58 -7.59
CA THR A 119 6.82 0.73 -7.65
C THR A 119 7.44 -0.07 -6.52
N GLY A 120 8.48 -0.84 -6.82
CA GLY A 120 9.08 -1.69 -5.83
C GLY A 120 10.42 -2.26 -6.25
N LYS A 121 10.82 -3.32 -5.58
CA LYS A 121 12.05 -4.06 -5.85
C LYS A 121 11.76 -5.56 -5.87
N GLU A 122 12.50 -6.26 -6.70
CA GLU A 122 12.56 -7.72 -6.71
C GLU A 122 13.71 -8.18 -5.81
N SER A 123 13.49 -9.24 -5.06
CA SER A 123 14.49 -9.90 -4.22
C SER A 123 14.41 -11.41 -4.50
N SER A 124 15.38 -12.16 -3.98
CA SER A 124 15.42 -13.63 -4.12
C SER A 124 14.21 -14.35 -3.52
N ASP A 125 13.48 -13.69 -2.62
CA ASP A 125 12.35 -14.22 -1.86
C ASP A 125 10.99 -13.60 -2.26
N GLY A 126 10.96 -12.68 -3.24
CA GLY A 126 9.73 -12.10 -3.75
C GLY A 126 9.83 -10.64 -4.15
N TYR A 127 8.67 -10.05 -4.41
CA TYR A 127 8.51 -8.66 -4.76
C TYR A 127 8.13 -7.83 -3.52
N TYR A 128 8.69 -6.64 -3.44
CA TYR A 128 8.46 -5.73 -2.31
C TYR A 128 8.01 -4.36 -2.82
N THR A 129 6.99 -3.80 -2.20
CA THR A 129 6.58 -2.40 -2.45
C THR A 129 7.65 -1.43 -1.95
N ALA A 130 7.51 -0.15 -2.30
CA ALA A 130 8.35 0.92 -1.75
C ALA A 130 8.33 0.98 -0.21
N ALA A 131 7.24 0.55 0.41
CA ALA A 131 7.08 0.45 1.86
C ALA A 131 7.62 -0.86 2.45
N ASN A 132 8.38 -1.66 1.68
CA ASN A 132 8.89 -2.98 2.08
C ASN A 132 7.81 -4.02 2.42
N GLN A 133 6.59 -3.84 1.95
CA GLN A 133 5.57 -4.88 2.07
C GLN A 133 5.79 -5.93 0.98
N GLN A 134 5.90 -7.20 1.38
CA GLN A 134 6.05 -8.31 0.44
C GLN A 134 4.73 -8.59 -0.28
N ILE A 135 4.80 -8.74 -1.60
CA ILE A 135 3.69 -9.16 -2.45
C ILE A 135 4.11 -10.45 -3.16
N SER A 136 3.42 -11.54 -2.86
CA SER A 136 3.73 -12.86 -3.43
C SER A 136 2.44 -13.57 -3.83
N PRO A 137 2.45 -14.32 -4.94
CA PRO A 137 1.32 -15.15 -5.33
C PRO A 137 0.87 -16.07 -4.20
N GLY A 138 -0.44 -16.15 -3.97
CA GLY A 138 -1.05 -16.89 -2.85
C GLY A 138 -1.15 -16.09 -1.54
N GLY A 139 -0.45 -14.96 -1.43
CA GLY A 139 -0.57 -14.06 -0.29
C GLY A 139 -1.94 -13.37 -0.21
N THR A 140 -2.35 -13.00 0.99
CA THR A 140 -3.59 -12.27 1.21
C THR A 140 -3.30 -10.81 1.55
N LEU A 141 -4.09 -9.91 0.97
CA LEU A 141 -4.03 -8.48 1.22
C LEU A 141 -5.43 -7.97 1.54
N THR A 142 -5.55 -7.01 2.44
CA THR A 142 -6.78 -6.23 2.58
C THR A 142 -6.54 -4.87 1.96
N ILE A 143 -6.98 -4.70 0.73
CA ILE A 143 -6.85 -3.44 -0.01
C ILE A 143 -7.90 -2.44 0.45
N ASN A 144 -7.48 -1.21 0.62
CA ASN A 144 -8.33 -0.07 0.95
C ASN A 144 -8.14 1.01 -0.11
N ALA A 145 -9.15 1.17 -0.96
CA ALA A 145 -9.22 2.23 -1.95
C ALA A 145 -10.29 3.26 -1.55
N LYS A 146 -10.29 4.42 -2.18
CA LYS A 146 -11.23 5.51 -1.88
C LYS A 146 -12.70 5.07 -1.87
N PHE A 147 -13.08 4.15 -2.76
CA PHE A 147 -14.47 3.74 -2.96
C PHE A 147 -14.77 2.31 -2.53
N SER A 148 -13.75 1.52 -2.17
CA SER A 148 -13.92 0.10 -1.82
C SER A 148 -12.86 -0.36 -0.81
N GLN A 149 -13.26 -1.32 0.00
CA GLN A 149 -12.36 -2.08 0.87
C GLN A 149 -12.66 -3.55 0.67
N CYS A 150 -11.67 -4.33 0.31
CA CYS A 150 -11.83 -5.74 -0.03
C CYS A 150 -10.65 -6.56 0.49
N ASP A 151 -10.96 -7.77 0.94
CA ASP A 151 -9.95 -8.81 1.16
C ASP A 151 -9.69 -9.52 -0.18
N CYS A 152 -8.43 -9.68 -0.52
CA CYS A 152 -8.03 -10.25 -1.79
C CYS A 152 -6.85 -11.21 -1.63
N THR A 153 -6.69 -12.07 -2.63
CA THR A 153 -5.55 -12.99 -2.75
C THR A 153 -4.75 -12.59 -3.96
N VAL A 154 -3.44 -12.47 -3.81
CA VAL A 154 -2.53 -12.22 -4.93
C VAL A 154 -2.51 -13.45 -5.83
N VAL A 155 -2.78 -13.26 -7.12
CA VAL A 155 -2.78 -14.32 -8.13
C VAL A 155 -1.45 -14.37 -8.84
N ASP A 156 -0.95 -13.19 -9.25
CA ASP A 156 0.27 -13.07 -10.02
C ASP A 156 0.97 -11.73 -9.77
N VAL A 157 2.28 -11.68 -10.00
CA VAL A 157 3.10 -10.47 -9.93
C VAL A 157 4.13 -10.53 -11.05
N TYR A 158 4.22 -9.46 -11.85
CA TYR A 158 5.15 -9.40 -12.96
C TYR A 158 5.73 -7.98 -13.17
N PRO A 159 6.94 -7.89 -13.74
CA PRO A 159 7.54 -6.60 -14.09
C PRO A 159 6.82 -5.97 -15.29
N VAL A 160 6.65 -4.66 -15.23
CA VAL A 160 6.18 -3.87 -16.39
C VAL A 160 7.39 -3.49 -17.23
N GLN A 161 7.36 -3.88 -18.52
CA GLN A 161 8.41 -3.54 -19.50
C GLN A 161 8.24 -2.11 -20.02
#